data_7d5b9869973670d1d15418934eaea2f3
#
_entry.id   7d5b9869973670d1d15418934eaea2f3
#
_cell.length_a   1.000
_cell.length_b   1.000
_cell.length_c   1.000
_cell.angle_alpha   90.00
_cell.angle_beta   90.00
_cell.angle_gamma   90.00
#
_symmetry.space_group_name_H-M   'P 1'
#
loop_
_entity.id
_entity.type
_entity.pdbx_description
1 polymer ?
#
loop_
_entity_poly.entity_id
_entity_poly.type
_entity_poly.pdbx_seq_one_letter_code
_entity_poly.pdbx_strand_id
1 'polypeptide(L)'
;MKINGNEIRPGNVIEHKGGLWVAVKTQAVKPGKGPAYAQVELKNLIDRTKLNERFRSSETVERVRLEQNDYQFLYEQGDMLVFMDMDTYEQIEILKDFLEERAAFLQEGMKVTVESHEGKPIGVAIPEQVTLAVVEADPVVKGQTAASSYKPARLENGLRVLVPPFIAAGEKIVVDTNEMTYVRRAE
;
A
#
# COMPACT_ATOMS: atom_id res chain seq x y z
N MET A 1 -2.79 4.01 -23.41
CA MET A 1 -2.60 5.42 -23.80
C MET A 1 -1.11 5.76 -23.75
N LYS A 2 -0.56 6.22 -24.85
CA LYS A 2 0.85 6.60 -24.92
C LYS A 2 1.08 7.94 -24.22
N ILE A 3 2.08 7.97 -23.35
CA ILE A 3 2.55 9.19 -22.68
C ILE A 3 4.06 9.34 -22.89
N ASN A 4 4.56 10.53 -22.70
CA ASN A 4 6.00 10.79 -22.79
C ASN A 4 6.68 10.46 -21.45
N GLY A 5 7.99 10.19 -21.50
CA GLY A 5 8.77 9.90 -20.29
C GLY A 5 8.64 10.97 -19.21
N ASN A 6 8.56 12.24 -19.59
CA ASN A 6 8.38 13.35 -18.65
C ASN A 6 6.97 13.49 -18.08
N GLU A 7 6.02 12.71 -18.57
CA GLU A 7 4.63 12.69 -18.09
C GLU A 7 4.38 11.57 -17.08
N ILE A 8 5.36 10.68 -16.86
CA ILE A 8 5.23 9.61 -15.87
C ILE A 8 5.16 10.21 -14.46
N ARG A 9 4.17 9.83 -13.71
CA ARG A 9 3.95 10.26 -12.30
C ARG A 9 3.92 9.05 -11.37
N PRO A 10 4.28 9.21 -10.10
CA PRO A 10 4.10 8.15 -9.11
C PRO A 10 2.67 7.63 -9.11
N GLY A 11 2.50 6.31 -9.07
CA GLY A 11 1.21 5.64 -9.16
C GLY A 11 0.78 5.27 -10.58
N ASN A 12 1.43 5.80 -11.62
CA ASN A 12 1.15 5.38 -12.98
C ASN A 12 1.63 3.95 -13.22
N VAL A 13 0.83 3.17 -13.93
CA VAL A 13 1.20 1.83 -14.38
C VAL A 13 1.57 1.91 -15.86
N ILE A 14 2.73 1.39 -16.20
CA ILE A 14 3.24 1.38 -17.57
C ILE A 14 3.60 -0.03 -18.00
N GLU A 15 3.50 -0.29 -19.30
CA GLU A 15 4.10 -1.47 -19.91
C GLU A 15 5.58 -1.20 -20.17
N HIS A 16 6.42 -2.10 -19.68
CA HIS A 16 7.88 -1.99 -19.85
C HIS A 16 8.50 -3.38 -19.82
N LYS A 17 9.36 -3.65 -20.79
CA LYS A 17 10.06 -4.95 -20.90
C LYS A 17 9.13 -6.17 -20.78
N GLY A 18 7.97 -6.10 -21.39
CA GLY A 18 6.99 -7.19 -21.42
C GLY A 18 6.20 -7.39 -20.13
N GLY A 19 6.31 -6.47 -19.17
CA GLY A 19 5.60 -6.53 -17.89
C GLY A 19 4.87 -5.25 -17.56
N LEU A 20 4.08 -5.31 -16.48
CA LEU A 20 3.40 -4.15 -15.91
C LEU A 20 4.17 -3.66 -14.70
N TRP A 21 4.46 -2.37 -14.68
CA TRP A 21 5.25 -1.73 -13.65
C TRP A 21 4.54 -0.49 -13.12
N VAL A 22 4.51 -0.31 -11.80
CA VAL A 22 4.04 0.93 -11.20
C VAL A 22 5.23 1.85 -10.94
N ALA A 23 5.09 3.12 -11.31
CA ALA A 23 6.06 4.14 -10.97
C ALA A 23 5.94 4.47 -9.48
N VAL A 24 7.02 4.27 -8.75
CA VAL A 24 7.07 4.54 -7.30
C VAL A 24 7.61 5.95 -7.05
N LYS A 25 8.65 6.33 -7.81
CA LYS A 25 9.30 7.61 -7.67
C LYS A 25 9.77 8.11 -9.03
N THR A 26 9.62 9.39 -9.28
CA THR A 26 10.07 10.01 -10.51
C THR A 26 10.88 11.26 -10.22
N GLN A 27 11.91 11.48 -11.01
CA GLN A 27 12.76 12.67 -10.93
C GLN A 27 13.12 13.15 -12.34
N ALA A 28 12.80 14.40 -12.63
CA ALA A 28 13.24 15.03 -13.89
C ALA A 28 14.70 15.47 -13.77
N VAL A 29 15.51 15.13 -14.79
CA VAL A 29 16.91 15.49 -14.83
C VAL A 29 17.20 16.23 -16.14
N LYS A 30 17.79 17.41 -16.03
CA LYS A 30 18.26 18.21 -17.18
C LYS A 30 19.78 18.31 -17.08
N PRO A 31 20.53 17.43 -17.77
CA PRO A 31 21.99 17.51 -17.74
C PRO A 31 22.47 18.76 -18.48
N GLY A 32 23.63 19.27 -18.08
CA GLY A 32 24.26 20.42 -18.75
C GLY A 32 24.63 20.12 -20.20
N LYS A 33 24.87 18.87 -20.55
CA LYS A 33 25.10 18.35 -21.90
C LYS A 33 24.24 17.10 -22.07
N GLY A 34 23.52 17.02 -23.18
CA GLY A 34 22.66 15.88 -23.50
C GLY A 34 21.18 16.14 -23.31
N PRO A 35 20.32 15.20 -23.74
CA PRO A 35 18.87 15.36 -23.65
C PRO A 35 18.37 15.22 -22.21
N ALA A 36 17.28 15.91 -21.91
CA ALA A 36 16.57 15.75 -20.64
C ALA A 36 15.97 14.34 -20.54
N TYR A 37 15.94 13.80 -19.34
CA TYR A 37 15.36 12.49 -19.07
C TYR A 37 14.63 12.46 -17.73
N ALA A 38 13.76 11.48 -17.56
CA ALA A 38 13.13 11.16 -16.30
C ALA A 38 13.79 9.90 -15.70
N GLN A 39 14.21 9.99 -14.45
CA GLN A 39 14.66 8.82 -13.71
C GLN A 39 13.47 8.28 -12.92
N VAL A 40 13.09 7.04 -13.19
CA VAL A 40 11.89 6.43 -12.64
C VAL A 40 12.25 5.16 -11.89
N GLU A 41 11.84 5.11 -10.64
CA GLU A 41 11.87 3.89 -9.86
C GLU A 41 10.57 3.13 -10.13
N LEU A 42 10.70 1.91 -10.65
CA LEU A 42 9.60 1.05 -11.04
C LEU A 42 9.52 -0.17 -10.13
N LYS A 43 8.31 -0.63 -9.87
CA LYS A 43 8.05 -1.87 -9.16
C LYS A 43 7.15 -2.75 -10.03
N ASN A 44 7.58 -3.99 -10.28
CA ASN A 44 6.78 -4.94 -11.04
C ASN A 44 5.54 -5.33 -10.24
N LEU A 45 4.37 -5.33 -10.88
CA LEU A 45 3.11 -5.61 -10.20
C LEU A 45 2.92 -7.10 -9.88
N ILE A 46 3.62 -7.98 -10.56
CA ILE A 46 3.47 -9.44 -10.40
C ILE A 46 4.54 -10.01 -9.46
N ASP A 47 5.82 -9.83 -9.80
CA ASP A 47 6.95 -10.39 -9.04
C ASP A 47 7.55 -9.42 -8.02
N ARG A 48 7.12 -8.15 -8.05
CA ARG A 48 7.54 -7.07 -7.14
C ARG A 48 9.00 -6.67 -7.21
N THR A 49 9.71 -7.08 -8.24
CA THR A 49 11.08 -6.61 -8.46
C THR A 49 11.09 -5.11 -8.65
N LYS A 50 12.15 -4.48 -8.16
CA LYS A 50 12.39 -3.05 -8.32
C LYS A 50 13.38 -2.81 -9.45
N LEU A 51 13.16 -1.75 -10.20
CA LEU A 51 13.99 -1.38 -11.33
C LEU A 51 14.07 0.14 -11.41
N ASN A 52 15.28 0.66 -11.59
CA ASN A 52 15.48 2.08 -11.90
C ASN A 52 15.75 2.22 -13.38
N GLU A 53 14.90 2.97 -14.07
CA GLU A 53 15.01 3.20 -15.50
C GLU A 53 15.06 4.68 -15.82
N ARG A 54 15.76 4.99 -16.91
CA ARG A 54 15.82 6.32 -17.49
C ARG A 54 14.99 6.34 -18.75
N PHE A 55 14.04 7.26 -18.79
CA PHE A 55 13.24 7.53 -19.99
C PHE A 55 13.60 8.91 -20.52
N ARG A 56 13.94 9.00 -21.78
CA ARG A 56 14.10 10.32 -22.40
C ARG A 56 12.78 11.08 -22.28
N SER A 57 12.85 12.38 -22.05
CA SER A 57 11.64 13.19 -21.86
C SER A 57 10.64 13.06 -23.00
N SER A 58 11.13 12.86 -24.23
CA SER A 58 10.31 12.67 -25.44
C SER A 58 10.03 11.20 -25.79
N GLU A 59 10.62 10.25 -25.08
CA GLU A 59 10.37 8.83 -25.29
C GLU A 59 8.95 8.48 -24.88
N THR A 60 8.25 7.68 -25.69
CA THR A 60 6.88 7.27 -25.39
C THR A 60 6.84 5.94 -24.68
N VAL A 61 5.96 5.85 -23.68
CA VAL A 61 5.66 4.61 -22.96
C VAL A 61 4.15 4.39 -22.96
N GLU A 62 3.74 3.14 -22.86
CA GLU A 62 2.32 2.80 -22.77
C GLU A 62 1.86 2.85 -21.31
N ARG A 63 0.98 3.79 -20.99
CA ARG A 63 0.31 3.88 -19.71
C ARG A 63 -0.91 2.98 -19.73
N VAL A 64 -1.01 2.13 -18.72
CA VAL A 64 -2.11 1.16 -18.57
C VAL A 64 -3.04 1.64 -17.48
N ARG A 65 -4.34 1.60 -17.74
CA ARG A 65 -5.37 1.84 -16.76
C ARG A 65 -5.84 0.50 -16.20
N LEU A 66 -5.77 0.35 -14.86
CA LEU A 66 -6.26 -0.85 -14.20
C LEU A 66 -7.76 -0.72 -13.92
N GLU A 67 -8.49 -1.84 -14.07
CA GLU A 67 -9.86 -1.92 -13.62
C GLU A 67 -9.89 -2.00 -12.10
N GLN A 68 -10.79 -1.26 -11.47
CA GLN A 68 -10.96 -1.24 -10.02
C GLN A 68 -12.38 -1.65 -9.68
N ASN A 69 -12.52 -2.67 -8.87
CA ASN A 69 -13.81 -3.17 -8.40
C ASN A 69 -13.80 -3.31 -6.88
N ASP A 70 -14.95 -3.07 -6.28
CA ASP A 70 -15.13 -3.21 -4.85
C ASP A 70 -15.38 -4.67 -4.48
N TYR A 71 -14.59 -5.15 -3.53
CA TYR A 71 -14.68 -6.50 -2.96
C TYR A 71 -14.79 -6.42 -1.45
N GLN A 72 -15.27 -7.49 -0.86
CA GLN A 72 -15.34 -7.65 0.58
C GLN A 72 -14.41 -8.79 0.99
N PHE A 73 -13.54 -8.56 1.97
CA PHE A 73 -12.71 -9.62 2.53
C PHE A 73 -13.58 -10.59 3.32
N LEU A 74 -13.46 -11.88 3.05
CA LEU A 74 -14.20 -12.91 3.75
C LEU A 74 -13.35 -13.63 4.80
N TYR A 75 -12.31 -14.32 4.36
CA TYR A 75 -11.44 -15.09 5.27
C TYR A 75 -10.10 -15.41 4.61
N GLU A 76 -9.16 -15.82 5.44
CA GLU A 76 -7.86 -16.34 5.04
C GLU A 76 -7.91 -17.87 5.00
N GLN A 77 -7.36 -18.46 3.95
CA GLN A 77 -7.26 -19.90 3.79
C GLN A 77 -5.85 -20.27 3.32
N GLY A 78 -5.02 -20.75 4.26
CA GLY A 78 -3.62 -21.02 3.97
C GLY A 78 -2.86 -19.74 3.58
N ASP A 79 -2.24 -19.77 2.40
CA ASP A 79 -1.55 -18.63 1.82
C ASP A 79 -2.44 -17.76 0.93
N MET A 80 -3.73 -18.08 0.86
CA MET A 80 -4.72 -17.39 0.04
C MET A 80 -5.65 -16.53 0.88
N LEU A 81 -6.06 -15.41 0.32
CA LEU A 81 -7.08 -14.53 0.87
C LEU A 81 -8.31 -14.63 -0.02
N VAL A 82 -9.47 -14.83 0.57
CA VAL A 82 -10.73 -14.97 -0.17
C VAL A 82 -11.53 -13.67 -0.09
N PHE A 83 -11.88 -13.14 -1.25
CA PHE A 83 -12.67 -11.92 -1.40
C PHE A 83 -13.94 -12.20 -2.21
N MET A 84 -14.98 -11.44 -1.94
CA MET A 84 -16.26 -11.52 -2.68
C MET A 84 -16.52 -10.21 -3.39
N ASP A 85 -16.83 -10.31 -4.69
CA ASP A 85 -17.25 -9.16 -5.49
C ASP A 85 -18.56 -8.61 -4.91
N MET A 86 -18.62 -7.31 -4.62
CA MET A 86 -19.80 -6.69 -4.01
C MET A 86 -20.97 -6.52 -4.97
N ASP A 87 -20.74 -6.61 -6.28
CA ASP A 87 -21.78 -6.51 -7.30
C ASP A 87 -22.28 -7.88 -7.74
N THR A 88 -21.36 -8.80 -8.05
CA THR A 88 -21.70 -10.12 -8.62
C THR A 88 -21.79 -11.22 -7.57
N TYR A 89 -21.26 -11.00 -6.36
CA TYR A 89 -21.12 -11.98 -5.28
C TYR A 89 -20.21 -13.17 -5.62
N GLU A 90 -19.47 -13.10 -6.70
CA GLU A 90 -18.46 -14.10 -7.04
C GLU A 90 -17.26 -13.99 -6.10
N GLN A 91 -16.72 -15.13 -5.72
CA GLN A 91 -15.56 -15.20 -4.86
C GLN A 91 -14.29 -15.35 -5.69
N ILE A 92 -13.24 -14.68 -5.27
CA ILE A 92 -11.89 -14.82 -5.84
C ILE A 92 -10.89 -15.11 -4.73
N GLU A 93 -9.80 -15.79 -5.10
CA GLU A 93 -8.67 -16.04 -4.22
C GLU A 93 -7.47 -15.24 -4.70
N ILE A 94 -6.81 -14.56 -3.77
CA ILE A 94 -5.60 -13.77 -4.02
C ILE A 94 -4.52 -14.24 -3.07
N LEU A 95 -3.29 -14.40 -3.58
CA LEU A 95 -2.15 -14.73 -2.74
C LEU A 95 -1.92 -13.65 -1.68
N LYS A 96 -1.76 -14.06 -0.44
CA LYS A 96 -1.49 -13.16 0.69
C LYS A 96 -0.26 -12.27 0.45
N ASP A 97 0.71 -12.78 -0.30
CA ASP A 97 1.93 -12.05 -0.64
C ASP A 97 1.68 -10.77 -1.44
N PHE A 98 0.54 -10.64 -2.15
CA PHE A 98 0.19 -9.40 -2.85
C PHE A 98 0.03 -8.21 -1.91
N LEU A 99 -0.39 -8.44 -0.67
CA LEU A 99 -0.57 -7.39 0.32
C LEU A 99 0.66 -7.21 1.20
N GLU A 100 1.58 -8.16 1.20
CA GLU A 100 2.75 -8.17 2.09
C GLU A 100 2.30 -8.05 3.56
N GLU A 101 2.95 -7.19 4.32
CA GLU A 101 2.62 -6.97 5.72
C GLU A 101 1.24 -6.34 5.95
N ARG A 102 0.69 -5.66 4.93
CA ARG A 102 -0.65 -5.05 5.00
C ARG A 102 -1.78 -6.07 5.11
N ALA A 103 -1.53 -7.34 4.79
CA ALA A 103 -2.51 -8.39 4.98
C ALA A 103 -2.98 -8.51 6.43
N ALA A 104 -2.15 -8.13 7.39
CA ALA A 104 -2.49 -8.14 8.80
C ALA A 104 -3.59 -7.14 9.19
N PHE A 105 -3.87 -6.15 8.35
CA PHE A 105 -4.94 -5.19 8.58
C PHE A 105 -6.32 -5.66 8.12
N LEU A 106 -6.39 -6.76 7.38
CA LEU A 106 -7.66 -7.28 6.88
C LEU A 106 -8.53 -7.77 8.04
N GLN A 107 -9.80 -7.36 8.00
CA GLN A 107 -10.82 -7.78 8.95
C GLN A 107 -12.00 -8.35 8.16
N GLU A 108 -12.65 -9.38 8.70
CA GLU A 108 -13.83 -9.97 8.09
C GLU A 108 -14.88 -8.89 7.76
N GLY A 109 -15.35 -8.89 6.52
CA GLY A 109 -16.31 -7.90 6.05
C GLY A 109 -15.70 -6.58 5.56
N MET A 110 -14.38 -6.42 5.65
CA MET A 110 -13.71 -5.19 5.21
C MET A 110 -13.87 -4.99 3.70
N LYS A 111 -14.27 -3.79 3.31
CA LYS A 111 -14.32 -3.39 1.91
C LYS A 111 -12.92 -3.05 1.42
N VAL A 112 -12.52 -3.65 0.30
CA VAL A 112 -11.25 -3.40 -0.38
C VAL A 112 -11.51 -3.10 -1.84
N THR A 113 -10.51 -2.54 -2.52
CA THR A 113 -10.56 -2.36 -3.97
C THR A 113 -9.57 -3.33 -4.61
N VAL A 114 -10.06 -4.19 -5.48
CA VAL A 114 -9.20 -5.09 -6.25
C VAL A 114 -8.89 -4.45 -7.59
N GLU A 115 -7.62 -4.30 -7.88
CA GLU A 115 -7.13 -3.78 -9.14
C GLU A 115 -6.82 -4.95 -10.08
N SER A 116 -7.35 -4.88 -11.30
CA SER A 116 -7.23 -5.96 -12.29
C SER A 116 -6.79 -5.42 -13.64
N HIS A 117 -6.12 -6.27 -14.40
CA HIS A 117 -5.78 -6.01 -15.79
C HIS A 117 -6.18 -7.23 -16.63
N GLU A 118 -7.01 -6.98 -17.63
CA GLU A 118 -7.54 -8.04 -18.51
C GLU A 118 -8.15 -9.22 -17.74
N GLY A 119 -8.91 -8.91 -16.69
CA GLY A 119 -9.59 -9.89 -15.86
C GLY A 119 -8.71 -10.57 -14.80
N LYS A 120 -7.41 -10.26 -14.74
CA LYS A 120 -6.50 -10.84 -13.73
C LYS A 120 -6.29 -9.87 -12.58
N PRO A 121 -6.57 -10.27 -11.33
CA PRO A 121 -6.23 -9.46 -10.17
C PRO A 121 -4.72 -9.27 -10.08
N ILE A 122 -4.27 -8.01 -9.91
CA ILE A 122 -2.85 -7.68 -9.79
C ILE A 122 -2.53 -6.86 -8.55
N GLY A 123 -3.53 -6.43 -7.81
CA GLY A 123 -3.31 -5.68 -6.58
C GLY A 123 -4.58 -5.55 -5.76
N VAL A 124 -4.41 -5.28 -4.49
CA VAL A 124 -5.49 -5.02 -3.54
C VAL A 124 -5.17 -3.74 -2.79
N ALA A 125 -6.08 -2.77 -2.87
CA ALA A 125 -6.00 -1.55 -2.08
C ALA A 125 -6.91 -1.69 -0.86
N ILE A 126 -6.33 -1.60 0.33
CA ILE A 126 -7.06 -1.61 1.60
C ILE A 126 -7.33 -0.18 2.05
N PRO A 127 -8.25 0.07 3.00
CA PRO A 127 -8.45 1.41 3.54
C PRO A 127 -7.15 2.01 4.04
N GLU A 128 -6.95 3.30 3.83
CA GLU A 128 -5.74 4.00 4.25
C GLU A 128 -5.56 4.03 5.76
N GLN A 129 -6.66 4.01 6.50
CA GLN A 129 -6.66 4.03 7.95
C GLN A 129 -7.59 2.94 8.50
N VAL A 130 -7.14 2.29 9.56
CA VAL A 130 -7.93 1.31 10.30
C VAL A 130 -7.85 1.59 11.79
N THR A 131 -8.89 1.22 12.51
CA THR A 131 -8.95 1.32 13.97
C THR A 131 -8.62 -0.03 14.57
N LEU A 132 -7.63 -0.07 15.46
CA LEU A 132 -7.16 -1.29 16.13
C LEU A 132 -6.99 -1.06 17.63
N ALA A 133 -7.26 -2.09 18.41
CA ALA A 133 -7.02 -2.07 19.85
C ALA A 133 -5.54 -2.31 20.14
N VAL A 134 -5.02 -1.58 21.11
CA VAL A 134 -3.70 -1.84 21.70
C VAL A 134 -3.86 -2.94 22.75
N VAL A 135 -3.17 -4.06 22.52
CA VAL A 135 -3.25 -5.21 23.46
C VAL A 135 -2.11 -5.24 24.46
N GLU A 136 -0.99 -4.60 24.14
CA GLU A 136 0.17 -4.52 25.00
C GLU A 136 0.93 -3.21 24.76
N ALA A 137 1.21 -2.48 25.84
CA ALA A 137 2.03 -1.29 25.84
C ALA A 137 2.53 -1.05 27.25
N ASP A 138 3.70 -0.40 27.38
CA ASP A 138 4.20 0.00 28.70
C ASP A 138 3.20 0.93 29.40
N PRO A 139 3.08 0.84 30.74
CA PRO A 139 2.17 1.69 31.50
C PRO A 139 2.44 3.19 31.29
N VAL A 140 1.37 3.97 31.37
CA VAL A 140 1.46 5.44 31.36
C VAL A 140 2.09 5.89 32.68
N VAL A 141 3.15 6.68 32.59
CA VAL A 141 3.85 7.25 33.75
C VAL A 141 3.36 8.67 33.98
N LYS A 142 2.93 8.98 35.21
CA LYS A 142 2.53 10.34 35.58
C LYS A 142 3.71 11.31 35.44
N GLY A 143 3.46 12.49 34.87
CA GLY A 143 4.48 13.51 34.70
C GLY A 143 5.28 13.40 33.41
N GLN A 144 5.03 12.38 32.57
CA GLN A 144 5.58 12.36 31.23
C GLN A 144 4.97 13.46 30.39
N THR A 145 5.80 14.23 29.72
CA THR A 145 5.37 15.29 28.81
C THR A 145 5.12 14.74 27.41
N ALA A 146 4.38 15.49 26.59
CA ALA A 146 4.20 15.15 25.18
C ALA A 146 5.51 15.08 24.38
N ALA A 147 6.60 15.65 24.91
CA ALA A 147 7.92 15.59 24.33
C ALA A 147 8.66 14.28 24.63
N SER A 148 8.09 13.38 25.41
CA SER A 148 8.66 12.07 25.69
C SER A 148 8.67 11.23 24.42
N SER A 149 9.69 10.38 24.29
CA SER A 149 9.84 9.46 23.15
C SER A 149 8.65 8.53 23.03
N TYR A 150 8.27 8.19 21.80
CA TYR A 150 7.29 7.17 21.55
C TYR A 150 7.73 5.82 22.08
N LYS A 151 6.78 4.99 22.44
CA LYS A 151 7.00 3.65 22.98
C LYS A 151 6.40 2.58 22.09
N PRO A 152 6.95 1.35 22.06
CA PRO A 152 6.38 0.25 21.31
C PRO A 152 5.02 -0.16 21.91
N ALA A 153 4.08 -0.49 21.02
CA ALA A 153 2.81 -1.08 21.37
C ALA A 153 2.51 -2.24 20.42
N ARG A 154 1.91 -3.29 20.94
CA ARG A 154 1.42 -4.41 20.13
C ARG A 154 -0.08 -4.27 19.93
N LEU A 155 -0.51 -4.38 18.68
CA LEU A 155 -1.91 -4.27 18.29
C LEU A 155 -2.59 -5.64 18.23
N GLU A 156 -3.93 -5.62 18.23
CA GLU A 156 -4.74 -6.85 18.19
C GLU A 156 -4.49 -7.73 16.96
N ASN A 157 -3.98 -7.15 15.87
CA ASN A 157 -3.59 -7.91 14.67
C ASN A 157 -2.15 -8.44 14.70
N GLY A 158 -1.45 -8.29 15.82
CA GLY A 158 -0.08 -8.75 16.00
C GLY A 158 1.02 -7.80 15.56
N LEU A 159 0.68 -6.71 14.89
CA LEU A 159 1.67 -5.72 14.47
C LEU A 159 2.14 -4.86 15.66
N ARG A 160 3.39 -4.41 15.57
CA ARG A 160 3.98 -3.47 16.52
C ARG A 160 4.11 -2.11 15.87
N VAL A 161 3.67 -1.09 16.59
CA VAL A 161 3.78 0.30 16.17
C VAL A 161 4.31 1.15 17.32
N LEU A 162 4.94 2.27 16.99
CA LEU A 162 5.34 3.26 17.99
C LEU A 162 4.15 4.16 18.27
N VAL A 163 3.83 4.34 19.55
CA VAL A 163 2.74 5.17 20.02
C VAL A 163 3.24 6.24 20.99
N PRO A 164 2.51 7.36 21.13
CA PRO A 164 2.83 8.35 22.17
C PRO A 164 2.81 7.73 23.57
N PRO A 165 3.55 8.29 24.51
CA PRO A 165 3.64 7.73 25.88
C PRO A 165 2.32 7.70 26.64
N PHE A 166 1.32 8.48 26.25
CA PHE A 166 0.02 8.52 26.91
C PHE A 166 -0.96 7.40 26.49
N ILE A 167 -0.58 6.58 25.50
CA ILE A 167 -1.40 5.46 25.05
C ILE A 167 -1.23 4.26 26.00
N ALA A 168 -2.35 3.72 26.48
CA ALA A 168 -2.38 2.56 27.36
C ALA A 168 -2.95 1.34 26.63
N ALA A 169 -2.62 0.14 27.13
CA ALA A 169 -3.26 -1.09 26.70
C ALA A 169 -4.79 -1.01 26.92
N GLY A 170 -5.56 -1.54 25.97
CA GLY A 170 -7.02 -1.47 25.99
C GLY A 170 -7.61 -0.29 25.21
N GLU A 171 -6.80 0.72 24.88
CA GLU A 171 -7.25 1.83 24.05
C GLU A 171 -7.27 1.43 22.57
N LYS A 172 -8.16 2.07 21.82
CA LYS A 172 -8.21 1.94 20.35
C LYS A 172 -7.51 3.12 19.71
N ILE A 173 -6.73 2.83 18.68
CA ILE A 173 -6.00 3.84 17.92
C ILE A 173 -6.29 3.69 16.42
N VAL A 174 -6.11 4.78 15.70
CA VAL A 174 -6.15 4.80 14.24
C VAL A 174 -4.73 4.67 13.72
N VAL A 175 -4.54 3.74 12.80
CA VAL A 175 -3.24 3.41 12.20
C VAL A 175 -3.30 3.63 10.69
N ASP A 176 -2.27 4.25 10.14
CA ASP A 176 -2.06 4.33 8.70
C ASP A 176 -1.57 2.98 8.18
N THR A 177 -2.30 2.40 7.22
CA THR A 177 -2.00 1.06 6.72
C THR A 177 -0.84 1.01 5.73
N ASN A 178 -0.50 2.13 5.10
CA ASN A 178 0.64 2.21 4.18
C ASN A 178 1.95 2.40 4.93
N GLU A 179 1.97 3.35 5.87
CA GLU A 179 3.14 3.67 6.68
C GLU A 179 3.29 2.73 7.88
N MET A 180 2.22 2.04 8.26
CA MET A 180 2.13 1.21 9.47
C MET A 180 2.47 2.00 10.73
N THR A 181 1.91 3.20 10.84
CA THR A 181 2.20 4.15 11.89
C THR A 181 0.92 4.62 12.61
N TYR A 182 1.09 5.02 13.86
CA TYR A 182 0.06 5.66 14.66
C TYR A 182 -0.37 7.00 14.03
N VAL A 183 -1.67 7.23 13.94
CA VAL A 183 -2.23 8.51 13.46
C VAL A 183 -2.83 9.29 14.63
N ARG A 184 -3.75 8.70 15.37
CA ARG A 184 -4.46 9.33 16.49
C ARG A 184 -5.19 8.30 17.34
N ARG A 185 -5.68 8.73 18.51
CA ARG A 185 -6.64 7.92 19.26
C ARG A 185 -7.93 7.79 18.47
N ALA A 186 -8.58 6.64 18.56
CA ALA A 186 -9.95 6.47 18.08
C ALA A 186 -10.94 7.13 19.05
N GLU A 187 -11.97 7.75 18.49
CA GLU A 187 -13.09 8.33 19.25
C GLU A 187 -14.09 7.25 19.65
#